data_a0da7ac5e5974aa3ed01d29934065612
#
_entry.id   a0da7ac5e5974aa3ed01d29934065612
#
_cell.length_a   1.000
_cell.length_b   1.000
_cell.length_c   1.000
_cell.angle_alpha   90.00
_cell.angle_beta   90.00
_cell.angle_gamma   90.00
#
_symmetry.space_group_name_H-M   'P 1'
#
loop_
_entity.id
_entity.type
_entity.pdbx_description
1 polymer ?
#
loop_
_entity_poly.entity_id
_entity_poly.type
_entity_poly.pdbx_seq_one_letter_code
_entity_poly.pdbx_strand_id
1 'polypeptide(L)'
;MLDEKMHKAISIIQFKLEGQLIEKHPEFHMEDRRLLHQMDLEKGTVVIEGVTYPLKDKCFPTIDPKNPYQLTAEENDVVERLKTAFVNCERLQKHVRFLLTKGSLYKVYNGNLLYHGCVPLNEDGTFTEVDIYGEKYSGKELYDVLEHYVRKGYYSLDKEEKKKGLDICLLYT
;
A
#
# COMPACT_ATOMS: atom_id res chain seq x y z
N MET A 1 18.22 15.54 -12.73
CA MET A 1 18.32 14.50 -13.81
C MET A 1 18.50 13.07 -13.31
N LEU A 2 19.54 12.69 -12.51
CA LEU A 2 19.66 11.32 -12.01
C LEU A 2 18.57 11.00 -10.98
N ASP A 3 18.33 11.89 -10.02
CA ASP A 3 17.35 11.74 -8.97
C ASP A 3 15.92 11.58 -9.52
N GLU A 4 15.56 12.36 -10.55
CA GLU A 4 14.25 12.24 -11.21
C GLU A 4 14.06 10.86 -11.86
N LYS A 5 15.12 10.31 -12.48
CA LYS A 5 15.08 8.97 -13.07
C LYS A 5 14.96 7.89 -11.98
N MET A 6 15.65 8.07 -10.85
CA MET A 6 15.56 7.16 -9.69
C MET A 6 14.15 7.21 -9.09
N HIS A 7 13.58 8.40 -8.86
CA HIS A 7 12.22 8.54 -8.36
C HIS A 7 11.21 7.87 -9.30
N LYS A 8 11.32 8.09 -10.60
CA LYS A 8 10.45 7.45 -11.60
C LYS A 8 10.57 5.92 -11.54
N ALA A 9 11.79 5.38 -11.52
CA ALA A 9 12.02 3.94 -11.49
C ALA A 9 11.41 3.31 -10.22
N ILE A 10 11.64 3.90 -9.04
CA ILE A 10 11.06 3.43 -7.78
C ILE A 10 9.52 3.51 -7.80
N SER A 11 8.96 4.59 -8.34
CA SER A 11 7.49 4.73 -8.45
C SER A 11 6.88 3.65 -9.36
N ILE A 12 7.54 3.32 -10.47
CA ILE A 12 7.07 2.24 -11.36
C ILE A 12 7.14 0.88 -10.66
N ILE A 13 8.21 0.59 -9.93
CA ILE A 13 8.34 -0.64 -9.13
C ILE A 13 7.22 -0.69 -8.08
N GLN A 14 6.96 0.42 -7.39
CA GLN A 14 5.89 0.51 -6.40
C GLN A 14 4.52 0.22 -7.02
N PHE A 15 4.18 0.86 -8.14
CA PHE A 15 2.91 0.60 -8.84
C PHE A 15 2.77 -0.84 -9.31
N LYS A 16 3.87 -1.46 -9.75
CA LYS A 16 3.87 -2.88 -10.12
C LYS A 16 3.57 -3.78 -8.92
N LEU A 17 4.24 -3.56 -7.80
CA LEU A 17 4.04 -4.35 -6.57
C LEU A 17 2.64 -4.13 -5.98
N GLU A 18 2.18 -2.88 -5.93
CA GLU A 18 0.83 -2.54 -5.48
C GLU A 18 -0.24 -3.20 -6.36
N GLY A 19 -0.12 -3.09 -7.68
CA GLY A 19 -1.04 -3.73 -8.61
C GLY A 19 -1.09 -5.25 -8.50
N GLN A 20 0.07 -5.91 -8.25
CA GLN A 20 0.12 -7.36 -7.99
C GLN A 20 -0.58 -7.73 -6.69
N LEU A 21 -0.50 -6.87 -5.66
CA LEU A 21 -1.18 -7.12 -4.40
C LEU A 21 -2.69 -6.95 -4.54
N ILE A 22 -3.13 -5.84 -5.15
CA ILE A 22 -4.56 -5.57 -5.39
C ILE A 22 -5.19 -6.72 -6.19
N GLU A 23 -4.49 -7.23 -7.20
CA GLU A 23 -4.95 -8.37 -7.99
C GLU A 23 -5.14 -9.67 -7.16
N LYS A 24 -4.35 -9.84 -6.10
CA LYS A 24 -4.48 -10.97 -5.16
C LYS A 24 -5.58 -10.78 -4.12
N HIS A 25 -6.03 -9.56 -3.91
CA HIS A 25 -6.96 -9.16 -2.86
C HIS A 25 -8.13 -8.34 -3.42
N PRO A 26 -8.95 -8.92 -4.33
CA PRO A 26 -10.11 -8.22 -4.89
C PRO A 26 -11.13 -7.80 -3.81
N GLU A 27 -11.13 -8.49 -2.65
CA GLU A 27 -11.94 -8.15 -1.48
C GLU A 27 -11.62 -6.76 -0.89
N PHE A 28 -10.50 -6.17 -1.28
CA PHE A 28 -10.12 -4.82 -0.81
C PHE A 28 -10.74 -3.71 -1.64
N HIS A 29 -11.35 -4.02 -2.79
CA HIS A 29 -12.02 -3.05 -3.67
C HIS A 29 -11.15 -1.85 -4.06
N MET A 30 -9.87 -2.11 -4.42
CA MET A 30 -8.87 -1.10 -4.75
C MET A 30 -8.47 -1.10 -6.24
N GLU A 31 -9.28 -1.65 -7.12
CA GLU A 31 -8.99 -1.81 -8.55
C GLU A 31 -8.76 -0.48 -9.26
N ASP A 32 -9.39 0.59 -8.78
CA ASP A 32 -9.22 1.96 -9.28
C ASP A 32 -7.79 2.49 -9.12
N ARG A 33 -7.03 1.97 -8.14
CA ARG A 33 -5.61 2.30 -7.92
C ARG A 33 -4.65 1.55 -8.85
N ARG A 34 -5.11 0.58 -9.63
CA ARG A 34 -4.29 -0.12 -10.62
C ARG A 34 -4.10 0.71 -11.87
N LEU A 35 -3.21 1.71 -11.83
CA LEU A 35 -3.08 2.72 -12.88
C LEU A 35 -2.34 2.25 -14.13
N LEU A 36 -1.43 1.26 -14.03
CA LEU A 36 -0.55 0.91 -15.17
C LEU A 36 -1.32 0.31 -16.35
N HIS A 37 -2.40 -0.44 -16.12
CA HIS A 37 -3.23 -0.95 -17.22
C HIS A 37 -4.18 0.11 -17.82
N GLN A 38 -4.33 1.26 -17.16
CA GLN A 38 -5.10 2.39 -17.67
C GLN A 38 -4.26 3.33 -18.54
N MET A 39 -2.96 3.02 -18.71
CA MET A 39 -2.05 3.80 -19.55
C MET A 39 -2.06 3.28 -20.98
N ASP A 40 -2.24 4.18 -21.94
CA ASP A 40 -1.99 3.94 -23.36
C ASP A 40 -0.62 4.53 -23.71
N LEU A 41 0.40 3.68 -23.76
CA LEU A 41 1.79 4.11 -23.98
C LEU A 41 2.02 4.59 -25.42
N GLU A 42 1.24 4.11 -26.39
CA GLU A 42 1.33 4.54 -27.78
C GLU A 42 0.79 5.98 -27.94
N LYS A 43 -0.40 6.24 -27.40
CA LYS A 43 -0.99 7.58 -27.39
C LYS A 43 -0.34 8.50 -26.36
N GLY A 44 0.26 7.92 -25.31
CA GLY A 44 0.83 8.67 -24.19
C GLY A 44 -0.24 9.32 -23.34
N THR A 45 -1.23 8.52 -22.94
CA THR A 45 -2.35 8.96 -22.10
C THR A 45 -2.59 7.99 -20.97
N VAL A 46 -3.28 8.46 -19.92
CA VAL A 46 -3.79 7.63 -18.81
C VAL A 46 -5.23 8.00 -18.54
N VAL A 47 -6.06 7.02 -18.20
CA VAL A 47 -7.45 7.25 -17.80
C VAL A 47 -7.54 7.19 -16.29
N ILE A 48 -8.02 8.24 -15.64
CA ILE A 48 -8.24 8.31 -14.19
C ILE A 48 -9.68 8.74 -13.97
N GLU A 49 -10.47 7.93 -13.26
CA GLU A 49 -11.89 8.17 -12.98
C GLU A 49 -12.71 8.51 -14.26
N GLY A 50 -12.42 7.81 -15.35
CA GLY A 50 -13.08 8.00 -16.65
C GLY A 50 -12.60 9.22 -17.44
N VAL A 51 -11.68 10.03 -16.92
CA VAL A 51 -11.12 11.19 -17.60
C VAL A 51 -9.74 10.83 -18.17
N THR A 52 -9.52 11.18 -19.45
CA THR A 52 -8.24 10.93 -20.13
C THR A 52 -7.29 12.11 -19.95
N TYR A 53 -6.11 11.83 -19.41
CA TYR A 53 -5.04 12.82 -19.20
C TYR A 53 -3.82 12.50 -20.07
N PRO A 54 -3.16 13.52 -20.65
CA PRO A 54 -1.91 13.33 -21.37
C PRO A 54 -0.75 13.07 -20.40
N LEU A 55 0.09 12.09 -20.72
CA LEU A 55 1.34 11.86 -19.99
C LEU A 55 2.39 12.88 -20.41
N LYS A 56 2.98 13.58 -19.44
CA LYS A 56 4.09 14.51 -19.69
C LYS A 56 5.37 13.78 -20.14
N ASP A 57 5.62 12.62 -19.56
CA ASP A 57 6.71 11.72 -19.90
C ASP A 57 6.12 10.40 -20.41
N LYS A 58 6.56 9.97 -21.59
CA LYS A 58 6.07 8.77 -22.28
C LYS A 58 7.10 7.64 -22.27
N CYS A 59 8.24 7.83 -21.64
CA CYS A 59 9.32 6.84 -21.59
C CYS A 59 9.13 5.87 -20.41
N PHE A 60 8.55 4.71 -20.65
CA PHE A 60 8.34 3.65 -19.66
C PHE A 60 8.93 2.33 -20.15
N PRO A 61 10.27 2.20 -20.24
CA PRO A 61 10.92 1.06 -20.90
C PRO A 61 10.72 -0.28 -20.20
N THR A 62 10.32 -0.28 -18.92
CA THR A 62 10.14 -1.49 -18.12
C THR A 62 8.67 -1.94 -17.99
N ILE A 63 7.74 -1.20 -18.62
CA ILE A 63 6.32 -1.57 -18.62
C ILE A 63 6.01 -2.37 -19.90
N ASP A 64 5.65 -3.65 -19.74
CA ASP A 64 5.08 -4.46 -20.81
C ASP A 64 3.56 -4.20 -20.88
N PRO A 65 3.01 -3.66 -21.99
CA PRO A 65 1.57 -3.43 -22.13
C PRO A 65 0.70 -4.67 -21.95
N LYS A 66 1.26 -5.87 -22.22
CA LYS A 66 0.55 -7.13 -22.03
C LYS A 66 0.53 -7.62 -20.58
N ASN A 67 1.53 -7.22 -19.80
CA ASN A 67 1.63 -7.57 -18.39
C ASN A 67 2.29 -6.42 -17.59
N PRO A 68 1.56 -5.30 -17.43
CA PRO A 68 2.14 -4.05 -16.93
C PRO A 68 2.64 -4.12 -15.49
N TYR A 69 2.21 -5.10 -14.72
CA TYR A 69 2.59 -5.28 -13.31
C TYR A 69 3.74 -6.28 -13.11
N GLN A 70 4.24 -6.91 -14.17
CA GLN A 70 5.39 -7.81 -14.06
C GLN A 70 6.68 -7.01 -13.84
N LEU A 71 7.44 -7.36 -12.80
CA LEU A 71 8.78 -6.82 -12.59
C LEU A 71 9.76 -7.40 -13.61
N THR A 72 10.70 -6.56 -14.09
CA THR A 72 11.85 -7.07 -14.84
C THR A 72 12.84 -7.78 -13.90
N ALA A 73 13.83 -8.47 -14.45
CA ALA A 73 14.87 -9.11 -13.65
C ALA A 73 15.67 -8.09 -12.81
N GLU A 74 15.96 -6.94 -13.40
CA GLU A 74 16.67 -5.83 -12.75
C GLU A 74 15.82 -5.19 -11.65
N GLU A 75 14.53 -5.01 -11.89
CA GLU A 75 13.59 -4.49 -10.87
C GLU A 75 13.47 -5.45 -9.70
N ASN A 76 13.41 -6.77 -9.94
CA ASN A 76 13.42 -7.79 -8.90
C ASN A 76 14.72 -7.75 -8.07
N ASP A 77 15.89 -7.60 -8.71
CA ASP A 77 17.16 -7.46 -7.99
C ASP A 77 17.17 -6.25 -7.06
N VAL A 78 16.68 -5.10 -7.56
CA VAL A 78 16.54 -3.88 -6.74
C VAL A 78 15.63 -4.13 -5.54
N VAL A 79 14.46 -4.76 -5.74
CA VAL A 79 13.51 -5.06 -4.65
C VAL A 79 14.14 -5.97 -3.60
N GLU A 80 14.80 -7.06 -4.00
CA GLU A 80 15.44 -8.00 -3.06
C GLU A 80 16.60 -7.34 -2.30
N ARG A 81 17.38 -6.49 -2.94
CA ARG A 81 18.44 -5.72 -2.28
C ARG A 81 17.89 -4.73 -1.26
N LEU A 82 16.85 -3.98 -1.62
CA LEU A 82 16.16 -3.05 -0.70
C LEU A 82 15.56 -3.82 0.49
N LYS A 83 14.83 -4.89 0.25
CA LYS A 83 14.26 -5.75 1.28
C LYS A 83 15.32 -6.26 2.23
N THR A 84 16.45 -6.78 1.70
CA THR A 84 17.58 -7.26 2.51
C THR A 84 18.19 -6.14 3.36
N ALA A 85 18.37 -4.95 2.78
CA ALA A 85 18.92 -3.80 3.50
C ALA A 85 18.00 -3.35 4.65
N PHE A 86 16.68 -3.29 4.43
CA PHE A 86 15.71 -2.90 5.47
C PHE A 86 15.59 -3.94 6.57
N VAL A 87 15.50 -5.23 6.22
CA VAL A 87 15.36 -6.32 7.19
C VAL A 87 16.59 -6.42 8.09
N ASN A 88 17.79 -6.23 7.55
CA ASN A 88 19.05 -6.35 8.30
C ASN A 88 19.50 -5.04 8.96
N CYS A 89 18.78 -3.95 8.83
CA CYS A 89 19.10 -2.70 9.50
C CYS A 89 18.65 -2.72 10.97
N GLU A 90 19.58 -3.00 11.89
CA GLU A 90 19.28 -3.07 13.34
C GLU A 90 18.61 -1.81 13.89
N ARG A 91 19.06 -0.63 13.46
CA ARG A 91 18.51 0.65 13.90
C ARG A 91 17.04 0.78 13.47
N LEU A 92 16.74 0.43 12.22
CA LEU A 92 15.36 0.42 11.71
C LEU A 92 14.50 -0.57 12.49
N GLN A 93 15.00 -1.80 12.73
CA GLN A 93 14.28 -2.82 13.49
C GLN A 93 13.97 -2.39 14.94
N LYS A 94 14.89 -1.63 15.57
CA LYS A 94 14.64 -1.04 16.91
C LYS A 94 13.51 0.00 16.86
N HIS A 95 13.50 0.86 15.85
CA HIS A 95 12.45 1.88 15.67
C HIS A 95 11.11 1.25 15.37
N VAL A 96 11.05 0.26 14.47
CA VAL A 96 9.80 -0.46 14.14
C VAL A 96 9.23 -1.15 15.38
N ARG A 97 10.07 -1.86 16.15
CA ARG A 97 9.61 -2.48 17.41
C ARG A 97 9.08 -1.46 18.42
N PHE A 98 9.74 -0.30 18.52
CA PHE A 98 9.25 0.78 19.38
C PHE A 98 7.87 1.26 18.92
N LEU A 99 7.68 1.53 17.64
CA LEU A 99 6.40 1.96 17.07
C LEU A 99 5.30 0.92 17.30
N LEU A 100 5.57 -0.36 17.07
CA LEU A 100 4.59 -1.43 17.28
C LEU A 100 4.26 -1.69 18.75
N THR A 101 5.18 -1.36 19.66
CA THR A 101 5.00 -1.57 21.11
C THR A 101 4.33 -0.38 21.80
N LYS A 102 4.65 0.84 21.38
CA LYS A 102 4.24 2.10 22.04
C LYS A 102 3.32 2.95 21.19
N GLY A 103 3.33 2.76 19.87
CA GLY A 103 2.46 3.47 18.93
C GLY A 103 1.06 2.89 18.90
N SER A 104 0.15 3.69 18.36
CA SER A 104 -1.23 3.33 18.08
C SER A 104 -1.74 4.17 16.91
N LEU A 105 -2.73 3.69 16.18
CA LEU A 105 -3.41 4.46 15.14
C LEU A 105 -4.27 5.58 15.73
N TYR A 106 -4.68 5.45 16.98
CA TYR A 106 -5.36 6.51 17.72
C TYR A 106 -4.98 6.49 19.20
N LYS A 107 -5.18 7.60 19.89
CA LYS A 107 -4.98 7.72 21.34
C LYS A 107 -5.91 8.78 21.91
N VAL A 108 -6.51 8.46 23.07
CA VAL A 108 -7.21 9.46 23.88
C VAL A 108 -6.26 9.96 24.96
N TYR A 109 -6.02 11.27 25.00
CA TYR A 109 -5.17 11.89 26.00
C TYR A 109 -5.74 13.23 26.44
N ASN A 110 -5.89 13.44 27.74
CA ASN A 110 -6.50 14.65 28.33
C ASN A 110 -7.84 15.04 27.70
N GLY A 111 -8.71 14.05 27.41
CA GLY A 111 -10.01 14.28 26.77
C GLY A 111 -9.95 14.59 25.27
N ASN A 112 -8.76 14.60 24.66
CA ASN A 112 -8.60 14.78 23.22
C ASN A 112 -8.40 13.44 22.54
N LEU A 113 -9.10 13.24 21.43
CA LEU A 113 -8.88 12.12 20.51
C LEU A 113 -7.82 12.52 19.49
N LEU A 114 -6.70 11.83 19.52
CA LEU A 114 -5.61 11.94 18.54
C LEU A 114 -5.67 10.69 17.65
N TYR A 115 -5.64 10.86 16.35
CA TYR A 115 -5.62 9.75 15.39
C TYR A 115 -4.82 10.11 14.15
N HIS A 116 -4.34 9.08 13.47
CA HIS A 116 -3.56 9.24 12.24
C HIS A 116 -4.48 9.06 11.02
N GLY A 117 -4.37 9.95 10.05
CA GLY A 117 -5.18 9.92 8.84
C GLY A 117 -6.60 10.46 9.06
N CYS A 118 -7.59 9.77 8.57
CA CYS A 118 -9.00 10.14 8.69
C CYS A 118 -9.86 8.95 9.12
N VAL A 119 -10.97 9.23 9.77
CA VAL A 119 -12.03 8.25 10.02
C VAL A 119 -12.92 8.22 8.77
N PRO A 120 -13.10 7.07 8.10
CA PRO A 120 -14.00 6.98 6.96
C PRO A 120 -15.45 7.33 7.35
N LEU A 121 -16.04 8.28 6.65
CA LEU A 121 -17.42 8.72 6.86
C LEU A 121 -18.21 8.67 5.55
N ASN A 122 -19.49 8.32 5.66
CA ASN A 122 -20.46 8.48 4.59
C ASN A 122 -20.84 9.97 4.44
N GLU A 123 -21.52 10.32 3.35
CA GLU A 123 -21.97 11.70 3.09
C GLU A 123 -22.91 12.24 4.18
N ASP A 124 -23.67 11.36 4.83
CA ASP A 124 -24.58 11.71 5.94
C ASP A 124 -23.89 11.85 7.30
N GLY A 125 -22.55 11.66 7.35
CA GLY A 125 -21.72 11.74 8.56
C GLY A 125 -21.71 10.47 9.43
N THR A 126 -22.36 9.40 9.01
CA THR A 126 -22.23 8.09 9.66
C THR A 126 -20.89 7.44 9.34
N PHE A 127 -20.41 6.51 10.19
CA PHE A 127 -19.18 5.78 9.92
C PHE A 127 -19.34 4.83 8.74
N THR A 128 -18.40 4.90 7.81
CA THR A 128 -18.32 3.94 6.70
C THR A 128 -17.90 2.58 7.23
N GLU A 129 -18.63 1.52 6.83
CA GLU A 129 -18.22 0.13 7.10
C GLU A 129 -17.15 -0.29 6.08
N VAL A 130 -16.06 -0.88 6.57
CA VAL A 130 -14.97 -1.43 5.77
C VAL A 130 -14.92 -2.93 5.99
N ASP A 131 -14.88 -3.70 4.90
CA ASP A 131 -14.72 -5.16 4.96
C ASP A 131 -13.24 -5.51 5.18
N ILE A 132 -12.98 -6.27 6.23
CA ILE A 132 -11.66 -6.81 6.54
C ILE A 132 -11.80 -8.33 6.65
N TYR A 133 -11.42 -9.04 5.60
CA TYR A 133 -11.49 -10.50 5.50
C TYR A 133 -12.89 -11.08 5.78
N GLY A 134 -13.94 -10.44 5.25
CA GLY A 134 -15.33 -10.89 5.36
C GLY A 134 -16.08 -10.41 6.59
N GLU A 135 -15.42 -9.63 7.45
CA GLU A 135 -16.03 -8.98 8.61
C GLU A 135 -16.05 -7.47 8.44
N LYS A 136 -17.15 -6.83 8.83
CA LYS A 136 -17.33 -5.37 8.66
C LYS A 136 -17.00 -4.64 9.95
N TYR A 137 -16.17 -3.60 9.80
CA TYR A 137 -15.73 -2.75 10.91
C TYR A 137 -15.90 -1.28 10.56
N SER A 138 -16.19 -0.45 11.56
CA SER A 138 -16.32 0.99 11.39
C SER A 138 -15.80 1.76 12.60
N GLY A 139 -15.50 3.05 12.42
CA GLY A 139 -15.06 3.93 13.50
C GLY A 139 -13.91 3.35 14.32
N LYS A 140 -14.07 3.26 15.65
CA LYS A 140 -13.03 2.76 16.56
C LYS A 140 -12.67 1.29 16.31
N GLU A 141 -13.64 0.44 16.03
CA GLU A 141 -13.41 -0.99 15.81
C GLU A 141 -12.53 -1.23 14.58
N LEU A 142 -12.68 -0.41 13.55
CA LEU A 142 -11.82 -0.44 12.37
C LEU A 142 -10.35 -0.18 12.75
N TYR A 143 -10.06 0.84 13.56
CA TYR A 143 -8.70 1.09 14.04
C TYR A 143 -8.14 -0.05 14.89
N ASP A 144 -8.96 -0.61 15.79
CA ASP A 144 -8.53 -1.71 16.67
C ASP A 144 -8.17 -2.96 15.86
N VAL A 145 -8.98 -3.33 14.86
CA VAL A 145 -8.71 -4.49 14.01
C VAL A 145 -7.49 -4.28 13.11
N LEU A 146 -7.30 -3.07 12.59
CA LEU A 146 -6.12 -2.73 11.80
C LEU A 146 -4.84 -2.84 12.62
N GLU A 147 -4.81 -2.27 13.84
CA GLU A 147 -3.67 -2.42 14.76
C GLU A 147 -3.39 -3.89 15.10
N HIS A 148 -4.44 -4.68 15.27
CA HIS A 148 -4.30 -6.11 15.52
C HIS A 148 -3.58 -6.81 14.36
N TYR A 149 -4.00 -6.59 13.12
CA TYR A 149 -3.38 -7.21 11.95
C TYR A 149 -1.95 -6.69 11.71
N VAL A 150 -1.70 -5.39 11.88
CA VAL A 150 -0.35 -4.83 11.77
C VAL A 150 0.61 -5.51 12.76
N ARG A 151 0.18 -5.72 14.02
CA ARG A 151 0.99 -6.42 15.02
C ARG A 151 1.16 -7.90 14.68
N LYS A 152 0.13 -8.58 14.17
CA LYS A 152 0.25 -9.95 13.66
C LYS A 152 1.27 -10.05 12.52
N GLY A 153 1.24 -9.12 11.56
CA GLY A 153 2.19 -9.07 10.45
C GLY A 153 3.65 -9.02 10.89
N TYR A 154 3.92 -8.40 12.04
CA TYR A 154 5.28 -8.31 12.57
C TYR A 154 5.65 -9.47 13.53
N TYR A 155 4.77 -9.80 14.49
CA TYR A 155 5.09 -10.69 15.59
C TYR A 155 4.66 -12.15 15.41
N SER A 156 3.69 -12.44 14.52
CA SER A 156 3.18 -13.80 14.37
C SER A 156 4.25 -14.76 13.88
N LEU A 157 4.29 -15.94 14.49
CA LEU A 157 5.09 -17.08 14.03
C LEU A 157 4.33 -17.93 13.01
N ASP A 158 3.01 -17.85 13.01
CA ASP A 158 2.16 -18.47 12.01
C ASP A 158 2.28 -17.71 10.68
N LYS A 159 2.57 -18.43 9.60
CA LYS A 159 2.84 -17.84 8.29
C LYS A 159 1.61 -17.22 7.66
N GLU A 160 0.44 -17.84 7.82
CA GLU A 160 -0.83 -17.34 7.22
C GLU A 160 -1.29 -16.08 7.97
N GLU A 161 -1.26 -16.10 9.29
CA GLU A 161 -1.58 -14.93 10.11
C GLU A 161 -0.63 -13.76 9.84
N LYS A 162 0.67 -14.07 9.71
CA LYS A 162 1.68 -13.08 9.36
C LYS A 162 1.43 -12.47 7.99
N LYS A 163 1.09 -13.30 7.00
CA LYS A 163 0.79 -12.85 5.64
C LYS A 163 -0.43 -11.93 5.64
N LYS A 164 -1.53 -12.33 6.26
CA LYS A 164 -2.73 -11.48 6.41
C LYS A 164 -2.39 -10.12 7.01
N GLY A 165 -1.58 -10.10 8.07
CA GLY A 165 -1.15 -8.84 8.69
C GLY A 165 -0.29 -7.97 7.78
N LEU A 166 0.58 -8.56 6.95
CA LEU A 166 1.40 -7.82 5.99
C LEU A 166 0.58 -7.31 4.80
N ASP A 167 -0.35 -8.10 4.30
CA ASP A 167 -1.22 -7.72 3.19
C ASP A 167 -2.12 -6.53 3.58
N ILE A 168 -2.66 -6.52 4.81
CA ILE A 168 -3.42 -5.36 5.33
C ILE A 168 -2.58 -4.09 5.49
N CYS A 169 -1.30 -4.19 5.82
CA CYS A 169 -0.45 -3.00 5.93
C CYS A 169 -0.39 -2.19 4.63
N LEU A 170 -0.61 -2.82 3.48
CA LEU A 170 -0.62 -2.17 2.18
C LEU A 170 -1.96 -1.50 1.82
N LEU A 171 -3.05 -1.88 2.46
CA LEU A 171 -4.37 -1.24 2.30
C LEU A 171 -4.39 0.22 2.78
N TYR A 172 -3.50 0.57 3.69
CA TYR A 172 -3.54 1.83 4.44
C TYR A 172 -2.34 2.74 4.18
N THR A 173 -1.52 2.44 3.19
CA THR A 173 -0.48 3.33 2.69
C THR A 173 -0.92 4.09 1.46
#